data_df8c5fd3c48c05689a5607fb76c9bf20
#
_entry.id   df8c5fd3c48c05689a5607fb76c9bf20
#
_cell.length_a   1.000
_cell.length_b   1.000
_cell.length_c   1.000
_cell.angle_alpha   90.00
_cell.angle_beta   90.00
_cell.angle_gamma   90.00
#
_symmetry.space_group_name_H-M   'P 1'
#
loop_
_entity.id
_entity.type
_entity.pdbx_description
1 polymer ?
#
loop_
_entity_poly.entity_id
_entity_poly.type
_entity_poly.pdbx_seq_one_letter_code
_entity_poly.pdbx_strand_id
1 'polypeptide(L)'
;MSYLDLMSNFSISTLQKILGNEIIENLNEWNYSQEDKWSKKKLVSMIDCLYGINILKNSCVREQLLLSMRKNDVISLAQKYFSNNSEFDLRKVCKVLSEKQWGNNSLSLELLRSWEIENNIFENSNKTETSTVSKIISSERFFELLDYQFFIKQRVLNILNSDLPLGKVLVHMPTGTGKTKTAMHIITNYLEFTLHKKGLVIWVAHTTELLEQAYSTFCSVWKHLGDGEINVYRFWSNAELDCEEPFNGIMFCGLGKLMSVAKGNKKLYSRLIEDCRLFVFDEAHKAAATETKKIIADFMRKTSEMKNRFLLGLTATPGRTSDYSDENQNFSLMFENRIVSIDSDVINYMNFGKQVSENLSLEKNIISYFQKRKILSKMQKEELCYEQNFSKEELAVLKSGFDSNESKDFTNRQLEIFARNKSRNQAILTGLRKMYLLKKPTIVFACSVLHAKMLSAILTLEDIPNCVVTGDMNSFDRKKAIDSFKDRNNPCNIIINFEVLTTGFDSTNIQCVFITRPTKSIVLYSQMLGRGLRGPLMGGQEECLLIDVKDNLESFDNEKAFSYFDSYWNK
;
A
#
# COMPACT_ATOMS: atom_id res chain seq x y z
N MET A 1 30.47 -14.36 6.22
CA MET A 1 30.09 -14.91 4.88
C MET A 1 28.59 -14.71 4.75
N SER A 2 28.16 -13.96 3.75
CA SER A 2 26.73 -13.62 3.63
C SER A 2 25.88 -14.90 3.46
N TYR A 3 24.61 -14.83 3.87
CA TYR A 3 23.70 -15.98 3.72
C TYR A 3 23.51 -16.38 2.25
N LEU A 4 23.61 -15.43 1.31
CA LEU A 4 23.53 -15.70 -0.13
C LEU A 4 24.75 -16.48 -0.63
N ASP A 5 25.96 -16.16 -0.11
CA ASP A 5 27.16 -16.91 -0.42
C ASP A 5 27.07 -18.33 0.10
N LEU A 6 26.53 -18.52 1.32
CA LEU A 6 26.31 -19.85 1.90
C LEU A 6 25.28 -20.64 1.10
N MET A 7 24.18 -20.01 0.64
CA MET A 7 23.19 -20.66 -0.21
C MET A 7 23.75 -21.09 -1.57
N SER A 8 24.75 -20.40 -2.09
CA SER A 8 25.43 -20.79 -3.34
C SER A 8 26.15 -22.15 -3.24
N ASN A 9 26.40 -22.63 -2.03
CA ASN A 9 26.97 -23.96 -1.77
C ASN A 9 25.91 -25.08 -1.81
N PHE A 10 24.60 -24.75 -1.79
CA PHE A 10 23.55 -25.76 -1.83
C PHE A 10 23.51 -26.49 -3.18
N SER A 11 22.95 -27.71 -3.17
CA SER A 11 22.68 -28.42 -4.43
C SER A 11 21.54 -27.74 -5.20
N ILE A 12 21.53 -27.88 -6.53
CA ILE A 12 20.43 -27.37 -7.38
C ILE A 12 19.09 -27.93 -6.89
N SER A 13 19.03 -29.22 -6.56
CA SER A 13 17.82 -29.87 -6.06
C SER A 13 17.35 -29.29 -4.72
N THR A 14 18.28 -28.88 -3.85
CA THR A 14 17.94 -28.20 -2.59
C THR A 14 17.37 -26.82 -2.85
N LEU A 15 18.00 -26.03 -3.72
CA LEU A 15 17.54 -24.69 -4.10
C LEU A 15 16.16 -24.74 -4.77
N GLN A 16 15.91 -25.74 -5.63
CA GLN A 16 14.60 -25.96 -6.25
C GLN A 16 13.53 -26.29 -5.22
N LYS A 17 13.81 -27.16 -4.23
CA LYS A 17 12.88 -27.45 -3.12
C LYS A 17 12.58 -26.20 -2.30
N ILE A 18 13.56 -25.36 -2.05
CA ILE A 18 13.40 -24.09 -1.34
C ILE A 18 12.52 -23.12 -2.15
N LEU A 19 12.71 -23.04 -3.46
CA LEU A 19 11.91 -22.21 -4.36
C LEU A 19 10.45 -22.65 -4.39
N GLY A 20 10.19 -23.95 -4.21
CA GLY A 20 8.85 -24.53 -4.13
C GLY A 20 8.42 -25.19 -5.44
N ASN A 21 7.78 -26.36 -5.32
CA ASN A 21 7.35 -27.16 -6.47
C ASN A 21 6.39 -26.39 -7.38
N GLU A 22 5.47 -25.62 -6.82
CA GLU A 22 4.47 -24.87 -7.58
C GLU A 22 5.14 -23.85 -8.54
N ILE A 23 6.17 -23.14 -8.09
CA ILE A 23 6.91 -22.20 -8.95
C ILE A 23 7.67 -22.97 -10.03
N ILE A 24 8.29 -24.09 -9.67
CA ILE A 24 9.06 -24.92 -10.61
C ILE A 24 8.15 -25.51 -11.70
N GLU A 25 7.00 -26.06 -11.33
CA GLU A 25 6.01 -26.62 -12.25
C GLU A 25 5.49 -25.55 -13.22
N ASN A 26 5.11 -24.39 -12.71
CA ASN A 26 4.65 -23.27 -13.54
C ASN A 26 5.75 -22.74 -14.49
N LEU A 27 7.01 -22.65 -14.03
CA LEU A 27 8.12 -22.26 -14.90
C LEU A 27 8.31 -23.26 -16.04
N ASN A 28 8.15 -24.56 -15.76
CA ASN A 28 8.21 -25.62 -16.76
C ASN A 28 7.05 -25.51 -17.77
N GLU A 29 5.82 -25.30 -17.28
CA GLU A 29 4.64 -25.10 -18.13
C GLU A 29 4.77 -23.88 -19.05
N TRP A 30 5.44 -22.83 -18.59
CA TRP A 30 5.66 -21.62 -19.38
C TRP A 30 6.89 -21.71 -20.31
N ASN A 31 7.45 -22.91 -20.52
CA ASN A 31 8.63 -23.19 -21.35
C ASN A 31 9.94 -22.54 -20.88
N TYR A 32 10.10 -22.32 -19.58
CA TYR A 32 11.35 -21.88 -18.97
C TYR A 32 12.16 -23.05 -18.38
N SER A 33 11.85 -24.28 -18.79
CA SER A 33 12.40 -25.54 -18.29
C SER A 33 13.77 -25.93 -18.85
N GLN A 34 14.41 -25.11 -19.70
CA GLN A 34 15.72 -25.45 -20.23
C GLN A 34 16.74 -25.50 -19.09
N GLU A 35 17.23 -26.71 -18.76
CA GLU A 35 18.15 -26.99 -17.64
C GLU A 35 19.40 -26.11 -17.66
N ASP A 36 19.88 -25.69 -18.82
CA ASP A 36 21.03 -24.80 -18.99
C ASP A 36 20.82 -23.37 -18.44
N LYS A 37 19.55 -22.95 -18.19
CA LYS A 37 19.23 -21.64 -17.65
C LYS A 37 19.20 -21.58 -16.13
N TRP A 38 19.19 -22.72 -15.44
CA TRP A 38 19.02 -22.80 -13.99
C TRP A 38 20.35 -22.94 -13.23
N SER A 39 21.23 -21.95 -13.38
CA SER A 39 22.44 -21.91 -12.58
C SER A 39 22.12 -21.70 -11.09
N LYS A 40 22.99 -22.22 -10.21
CA LYS A 40 22.87 -21.96 -8.75
C LYS A 40 22.72 -20.48 -8.44
N LYS A 41 23.48 -19.61 -9.12
CA LYS A 41 23.42 -18.16 -8.95
C LYS A 41 22.02 -17.62 -9.23
N LYS A 42 21.38 -18.06 -10.33
CA LYS A 42 20.01 -17.63 -10.69
C LYS A 42 18.97 -18.14 -9.70
N LEU A 43 19.09 -19.39 -9.25
CA LEU A 43 18.20 -19.95 -8.22
C LEU A 43 18.32 -19.18 -6.89
N VAL A 44 19.53 -18.86 -6.45
CA VAL A 44 19.76 -18.05 -5.24
C VAL A 44 19.17 -16.65 -5.41
N SER A 45 19.38 -16.01 -6.57
CA SER A 45 18.82 -14.68 -6.85
C SER A 45 17.29 -14.70 -6.87
N MET A 46 16.64 -15.75 -7.43
CA MET A 46 15.20 -15.90 -7.38
C MET A 46 14.68 -16.07 -5.94
N ILE A 47 15.34 -16.92 -5.14
CA ILE A 47 14.96 -17.13 -3.75
C ILE A 47 15.06 -15.82 -2.95
N ASP A 48 16.14 -15.07 -3.13
CA ASP A 48 16.30 -13.78 -2.45
C ASP A 48 15.23 -12.77 -2.89
N CYS A 49 14.97 -12.66 -4.18
CA CYS A 49 13.95 -11.75 -4.72
C CYS A 49 12.53 -12.10 -4.24
N LEU A 50 12.16 -13.39 -4.20
CA LEU A 50 10.81 -13.84 -3.90
C LEU A 50 10.51 -13.93 -2.40
N TYR A 51 11.50 -14.29 -1.61
CA TYR A 51 11.31 -14.63 -0.20
C TYR A 51 12.13 -13.76 0.75
N GLY A 52 13.23 -13.16 0.29
CA GLY A 52 14.16 -12.40 1.11
C GLY A 52 14.59 -13.19 2.35
N ILE A 53 14.73 -12.50 3.48
CA ILE A 53 15.10 -13.13 4.75
C ILE A 53 13.94 -13.93 5.39
N ASN A 54 12.72 -13.79 4.89
CA ASN A 54 11.58 -14.55 5.40
C ASN A 54 11.77 -16.06 5.24
N ILE A 55 12.65 -16.49 4.30
CA ILE A 55 13.02 -17.87 4.09
C ILE A 55 13.67 -18.51 5.33
N LEU A 56 14.28 -17.72 6.20
CA LEU A 56 14.93 -18.17 7.42
C LEU A 56 13.94 -18.65 8.49
N LYS A 57 12.63 -18.44 8.30
CA LYS A 57 11.58 -19.08 9.13
C LYS A 57 11.55 -20.59 8.94
N ASN A 58 12.02 -21.09 7.78
CA ASN A 58 12.09 -22.51 7.49
C ASN A 58 13.32 -23.14 8.16
N SER A 59 13.11 -24.08 9.07
CA SER A 59 14.16 -24.80 9.81
C SER A 59 15.10 -25.57 8.87
N CYS A 60 14.59 -26.17 7.79
CA CYS A 60 15.40 -26.86 6.81
C CYS A 60 16.41 -25.94 6.11
N VAL A 61 16.01 -24.69 5.82
CA VAL A 61 16.92 -23.70 5.24
C VAL A 61 18.02 -23.33 6.24
N ARG A 62 17.63 -23.08 7.50
CA ARG A 62 18.61 -22.80 8.56
C ARG A 62 19.59 -23.94 8.76
N GLU A 63 19.12 -25.19 8.71
CA GLU A 63 19.97 -26.37 8.80
C GLU A 63 21.02 -26.42 7.68
N GLN A 64 20.59 -26.19 6.43
CA GLN A 64 21.48 -26.17 5.27
C GLN A 64 22.50 -25.01 5.35
N LEU A 65 22.09 -23.84 5.84
CA LEU A 65 23.00 -22.72 6.07
C LEU A 65 24.06 -23.07 7.12
N LEU A 66 23.66 -23.67 8.26
CA LEU A 66 24.57 -24.12 9.30
C LEU A 66 25.55 -25.17 8.79
N LEU A 67 25.08 -26.15 7.98
CA LEU A 67 25.95 -27.16 7.35
C LEU A 67 26.95 -26.56 6.33
N SER A 68 26.66 -25.41 5.79
CA SER A 68 27.49 -24.68 4.84
C SER A 68 28.51 -23.73 5.51
N MET A 69 28.38 -23.50 6.82
CA MET A 69 29.35 -22.73 7.61
C MET A 69 30.65 -23.52 7.88
N ARG A 70 31.68 -22.80 8.31
CA ARG A 70 32.93 -23.44 8.78
C ARG A 70 32.62 -24.25 10.05
N LYS A 71 33.16 -25.47 10.12
CA LYS A 71 32.94 -26.39 11.26
C LYS A 71 33.24 -25.75 12.61
N ASN A 72 34.28 -24.94 12.72
CA ASN A 72 34.67 -24.27 13.97
C ASN A 72 33.64 -23.23 14.42
N ASP A 73 33.00 -22.51 13.48
CA ASP A 73 32.00 -21.51 13.78
C ASP A 73 30.72 -22.17 14.33
N VAL A 74 30.33 -23.31 13.73
CA VAL A 74 29.17 -24.10 14.21
C VAL A 74 29.44 -24.71 15.59
N ILE A 75 30.67 -25.19 15.83
CA ILE A 75 31.06 -25.74 17.15
C ILE A 75 31.04 -24.62 18.21
N SER A 76 31.54 -23.43 17.87
CA SER A 76 31.52 -22.28 18.78
C SER A 76 30.08 -21.87 19.16
N LEU A 77 29.18 -21.84 18.17
CA LEU A 77 27.76 -21.62 18.41
C LEU A 77 27.15 -22.71 19.30
N ALA A 78 27.47 -23.99 19.01
CA ALA A 78 26.95 -25.11 19.79
C ALA A 78 27.37 -25.06 21.25
N GLN A 79 28.63 -24.73 21.52
CA GLN A 79 29.19 -24.65 22.90
C GLN A 79 28.47 -23.59 23.75
N LYS A 80 27.94 -22.52 23.16
CA LYS A 80 27.19 -21.50 23.89
C LYS A 80 25.79 -21.95 24.30
N TYR A 81 25.20 -22.87 23.54
CA TYR A 81 23.78 -23.25 23.71
C TYR A 81 23.58 -24.69 24.19
N PHE A 82 24.66 -25.50 24.26
CA PHE A 82 24.62 -26.87 24.74
C PHE A 82 25.70 -27.12 25.83
N SER A 83 25.27 -27.55 27.00
CA SER A 83 26.13 -27.69 28.18
C SER A 83 26.93 -29.00 28.27
N ASN A 84 26.84 -29.93 27.31
CA ASN A 84 27.46 -31.25 27.45
C ASN A 84 28.45 -31.58 26.31
N ASN A 85 29.68 -31.88 26.70
CA ASN A 85 30.82 -32.36 25.93
C ASN A 85 30.70 -33.86 25.60
N SER A 86 29.87 -34.26 24.69
CA SER A 86 29.96 -35.57 24.05
C SER A 86 30.07 -35.39 22.56
N GLU A 87 30.80 -36.27 21.88
CA GLU A 87 31.16 -36.25 20.46
C GLU A 87 30.19 -35.45 19.56
N PHE A 88 30.65 -34.28 19.08
CA PHE A 88 29.84 -33.39 18.26
C PHE A 88 29.64 -33.99 16.86
N ASP A 89 28.58 -34.76 16.67
CA ASP A 89 28.07 -35.01 15.31
C ASP A 89 27.53 -33.71 14.74
N LEU A 90 28.31 -33.10 13.82
CA LEU A 90 28.01 -31.82 13.21
C LEU A 90 26.57 -31.76 12.64
N ARG A 91 26.09 -32.84 12.02
CA ARG A 91 24.75 -32.90 11.45
C ARG A 91 23.67 -32.84 12.51
N LYS A 92 23.83 -33.57 13.60
CA LYS A 92 22.88 -33.54 14.72
C LYS A 92 22.84 -32.15 15.36
N VAL A 93 23.98 -31.53 15.54
CA VAL A 93 24.10 -30.16 16.09
C VAL A 93 23.39 -29.15 15.20
N CYS A 94 23.67 -29.13 13.90
CA CYS A 94 23.01 -28.23 12.95
C CYS A 94 21.49 -28.41 12.95
N LYS A 95 21.01 -29.66 12.99
CA LYS A 95 19.59 -29.96 13.05
C LYS A 95 18.95 -29.39 14.32
N VAL A 96 19.52 -29.64 15.49
CA VAL A 96 18.99 -29.16 16.78
C VAL A 96 19.01 -27.63 16.84
N LEU A 97 20.08 -26.97 16.37
CA LEU A 97 20.14 -25.51 16.30
C LEU A 97 19.09 -24.93 15.33
N SER A 98 18.86 -25.59 14.20
CA SER A 98 17.87 -25.14 13.22
C SER A 98 16.43 -25.29 13.67
N GLU A 99 16.12 -26.27 14.52
CA GLU A 99 14.78 -26.54 15.06
C GLU A 99 14.41 -25.61 16.23
N LYS A 100 15.37 -24.87 16.82
CA LYS A 100 15.07 -23.88 17.86
C LYS A 100 14.13 -22.81 17.34
N GLN A 101 13.33 -22.25 18.25
CA GLN A 101 12.38 -21.20 17.91
C GLN A 101 13.08 -20.02 17.22
N TRP A 102 12.59 -19.68 16.02
CA TRP A 102 13.06 -18.54 15.24
C TRP A 102 12.30 -17.29 15.68
N GLY A 103 13.02 -16.23 16.02
CA GLY A 103 12.41 -14.98 16.50
C GLY A 103 13.42 -14.10 17.24
N ASN A 104 12.94 -13.12 17.98
CA ASN A 104 13.79 -12.21 18.76
C ASN A 104 14.36 -12.91 20.01
N ASN A 105 15.38 -13.73 19.82
CA ASN A 105 16.11 -14.42 20.87
C ASN A 105 17.61 -14.42 20.57
N SER A 106 18.42 -14.71 21.58
CA SER A 106 19.89 -14.65 21.49
C SER A 106 20.47 -15.53 20.38
N LEU A 107 19.95 -16.74 20.19
CA LEU A 107 20.42 -17.64 19.13
C LEU A 107 20.11 -17.11 17.73
N SER A 108 18.89 -16.66 17.50
CA SER A 108 18.50 -16.12 16.19
C SER A 108 19.29 -14.86 15.82
N LEU A 109 19.52 -13.97 16.81
CA LEU A 109 20.35 -12.77 16.61
C LEU A 109 21.81 -13.13 16.30
N GLU A 110 22.35 -14.16 16.95
CA GLU A 110 23.72 -14.61 16.70
C GLU A 110 23.85 -15.28 15.33
N LEU A 111 22.85 -16.06 14.90
CA LEU A 111 22.78 -16.62 13.55
C LEU A 111 22.72 -15.52 12.47
N LEU A 112 21.89 -14.48 12.68
CA LEU A 112 21.83 -13.34 11.77
C LEU A 112 23.19 -12.65 11.62
N ARG A 113 23.89 -12.41 12.74
CA ARG A 113 25.25 -11.85 12.71
C ARG A 113 26.24 -12.75 11.96
N SER A 114 26.16 -14.06 12.21
CA SER A 114 27.04 -15.05 11.55
C SER A 114 26.79 -15.12 10.05
N TRP A 115 25.59 -14.76 9.59
CA TRP A 115 25.18 -14.73 8.18
C TRP A 115 25.27 -13.33 7.56
N GLU A 116 25.86 -12.38 8.27
CA GLU A 116 26.04 -10.98 7.84
C GLU A 116 24.70 -10.29 7.48
N ILE A 117 23.66 -10.62 8.24
CA ILE A 117 22.34 -10.02 8.11
C ILE A 117 22.14 -8.99 9.24
N GLU A 118 21.56 -7.83 8.93
CA GLU A 118 21.34 -6.78 9.91
C GLU A 118 20.44 -7.23 11.07
N ASN A 119 20.82 -6.90 12.31
CA ASN A 119 20.14 -7.34 13.52
C ASN A 119 18.75 -6.72 13.72
N ASN A 120 18.43 -5.64 13.03
CA ASN A 120 17.16 -4.90 13.15
C ASN A 120 15.94 -5.61 12.56
N ILE A 121 16.11 -6.81 12.00
CA ILE A 121 15.03 -7.61 11.40
C ILE A 121 13.94 -7.98 12.43
N PHE A 122 14.35 -8.30 13.66
CA PHE A 122 13.43 -8.60 14.76
C PHE A 122 13.03 -7.35 15.54
N GLU A 123 13.78 -6.25 15.42
CA GLU A 123 13.47 -4.98 16.09
C GLU A 123 12.18 -4.36 15.54
N ASN A 124 11.88 -4.58 14.25
CA ASN A 124 10.62 -4.16 13.65
C ASN A 124 9.39 -4.98 14.11
N SER A 125 9.57 -6.09 14.81
CA SER A 125 8.47 -6.83 15.43
C SER A 125 8.32 -6.55 16.93
N ASN A 126 9.34 -6.02 17.62
CA ASN A 126 9.26 -5.83 19.07
C ASN A 126 10.01 -4.64 19.67
N LYS A 127 10.84 -3.89 18.92
CA LYS A 127 11.50 -2.68 19.45
C LYS A 127 12.11 -1.85 18.31
N THR A 128 11.34 -1.16 17.51
CA THR A 128 11.59 0.27 17.53
C THR A 128 10.91 0.74 18.81
N GLU A 129 11.68 1.28 19.74
CA GLU A 129 11.20 2.32 20.63
C GLU A 129 10.86 3.57 19.81
N THR A 130 10.00 3.44 18.82
CA THR A 130 9.12 4.52 18.44
C THR A 130 8.16 4.56 19.60
N SER A 131 8.48 5.39 20.59
CA SER A 131 7.58 5.67 21.70
C SER A 131 6.19 5.77 21.10
N THR A 132 5.23 5.03 21.64
CA THR A 132 3.83 5.09 21.24
C THR A 132 3.35 6.53 21.20
N VAL A 133 4.02 7.39 21.96
CA VAL A 133 3.83 8.84 22.00
C VAL A 133 5.14 9.54 21.62
N SER A 134 5.10 10.39 20.62
CA SER A 134 6.19 11.30 20.27
C SER A 134 5.74 12.76 20.37
N LYS A 135 6.66 13.64 20.74
CA LYS A 135 6.44 15.09 20.77
C LYS A 135 7.17 15.72 19.60
N ILE A 136 6.46 16.56 18.86
CA ILE A 136 7.00 17.26 17.70
C ILE A 136 6.94 18.74 17.99
N ILE A 137 8.04 19.42 17.71
CA ILE A 137 8.20 20.86 17.90
C ILE A 137 8.31 21.53 16.52
N SER A 138 7.59 22.62 16.33
CA SER A 138 7.69 23.44 15.12
C SER A 138 9.05 24.13 15.02
N SER A 139 9.56 24.32 13.80
CA SER A 139 10.87 24.96 13.57
C SER A 139 10.81 26.16 12.65
N GLU A 140 10.34 26.01 11.42
CA GLU A 140 10.29 27.08 10.43
C GLU A 140 8.95 27.10 9.70
N ARG A 141 8.37 28.30 9.52
CA ARG A 141 7.06 28.47 8.88
C ARG A 141 7.19 28.53 7.36
N PHE A 142 7.29 27.37 6.71
CA PHE A 142 7.20 27.29 5.25
C PHE A 142 6.70 25.92 4.77
N PHE A 143 5.41 25.81 4.39
CA PHE A 143 4.88 24.62 3.75
C PHE A 143 3.58 24.94 2.99
N GLU A 144 3.70 25.57 1.82
CA GLU A 144 2.54 26.09 1.09
C GLU A 144 1.62 25.01 0.53
N LEU A 145 0.33 25.34 0.51
CA LEU A 145 -0.69 24.64 -0.26
C LEU A 145 -0.82 25.28 -1.66
N LEU A 146 -1.12 24.46 -2.64
CA LEU A 146 -1.60 24.96 -3.92
C LEU A 146 -2.99 25.61 -3.72
N ASP A 147 -3.34 26.52 -4.61
CA ASP A 147 -4.58 27.32 -4.53
C ASP A 147 -5.84 26.48 -4.29
N TYR A 148 -6.06 25.42 -5.07
CA TYR A 148 -7.21 24.54 -4.90
C TYR A 148 -7.19 23.78 -3.55
N GLN A 149 -6.00 23.41 -3.06
CA GLN A 149 -5.84 22.77 -1.74
C GLN A 149 -6.20 23.75 -0.63
N PHE A 150 -5.77 25.01 -0.77
CA PHE A 150 -6.12 26.08 0.15
C PHE A 150 -7.65 26.30 0.17
N PHE A 151 -8.29 26.31 -0.99
CA PHE A 151 -9.73 26.49 -1.10
C PHE A 151 -10.52 25.34 -0.44
N ILE A 152 -10.11 24.09 -0.69
CA ILE A 152 -10.68 22.91 0.00
C ILE A 152 -10.49 23.03 1.52
N LYS A 153 -9.28 23.41 1.96
CA LYS A 153 -9.00 23.66 3.39
C LYS A 153 -9.99 24.65 3.99
N GLN A 154 -10.21 25.80 3.34
CA GLN A 154 -11.11 26.84 3.86
C GLN A 154 -12.56 26.35 3.94
N ARG A 155 -13.05 25.66 2.92
CA ARG A 155 -14.42 25.08 2.93
C ARG A 155 -14.62 24.09 4.09
N VAL A 156 -13.65 23.21 4.31
CA VAL A 156 -13.71 22.23 5.42
C VAL A 156 -13.62 22.94 6.77
N LEU A 157 -12.70 23.89 6.94
CA LEU A 157 -12.56 24.63 8.20
C LEU A 157 -13.84 25.42 8.55
N ASN A 158 -14.54 25.98 7.57
CA ASN A 158 -15.81 26.65 7.80
C ASN A 158 -16.86 25.69 8.38
N ILE A 159 -16.85 24.42 7.96
CA ILE A 159 -17.73 23.39 8.53
C ILE A 159 -17.27 22.99 9.93
N LEU A 160 -15.96 22.78 10.14
CA LEU A 160 -15.40 22.38 11.44
C LEU A 160 -15.52 23.48 12.52
N ASN A 161 -15.57 24.74 12.11
CA ASN A 161 -15.71 25.88 13.00
C ASN A 161 -17.18 26.35 13.15
N SER A 162 -18.12 25.63 12.54
CA SER A 162 -19.54 25.96 12.69
C SER A 162 -20.08 25.50 14.05
N ASP A 163 -21.17 26.12 14.50
CA ASP A 163 -21.85 25.79 15.76
C ASP A 163 -22.65 24.47 15.70
N LEU A 164 -22.39 23.65 14.69
CA LEU A 164 -23.03 22.34 14.54
C LEU A 164 -22.52 21.40 15.65
N PRO A 165 -23.41 20.82 16.48
CA PRO A 165 -23.00 19.90 17.55
C PRO A 165 -22.36 18.62 17.01
N LEU A 166 -22.74 18.20 15.81
CA LEU A 166 -22.18 17.09 15.04
C LEU A 166 -22.09 17.52 13.58
N GLY A 167 -20.86 17.58 13.07
CA GLY A 167 -20.63 17.88 11.66
C GLY A 167 -20.00 16.69 10.95
N LYS A 168 -20.45 16.40 9.74
CA LYS A 168 -19.90 15.32 8.91
C LYS A 168 -19.65 15.87 7.53
N VAL A 169 -18.45 15.61 7.00
CA VAL A 169 -18.05 16.07 5.68
C VAL A 169 -17.16 15.06 4.99
N LEU A 170 -17.40 14.82 3.72
CA LEU A 170 -16.54 14.04 2.86
C LEU A 170 -15.69 14.98 2.00
N VAL A 171 -14.38 14.81 2.01
CA VAL A 171 -13.46 15.48 1.09
C VAL A 171 -13.14 14.54 -0.07
N HIS A 172 -13.52 14.95 -1.26
CA HIS A 172 -13.21 14.24 -2.49
C HIS A 172 -12.11 14.98 -3.26
N MET A 173 -10.99 14.33 -3.41
CA MET A 173 -9.85 14.82 -4.20
C MET A 173 -9.24 13.67 -5.01
N PRO A 174 -8.98 13.85 -6.31
CA PRO A 174 -8.34 12.82 -7.14
C PRO A 174 -7.03 12.30 -6.53
N THR A 175 -6.69 11.05 -6.84
CA THR A 175 -5.38 10.50 -6.45
C THR A 175 -4.26 11.36 -7.09
N GLY A 176 -3.19 11.60 -6.33
CA GLY A 176 -2.07 12.43 -6.81
C GLY A 176 -2.22 13.93 -6.60
N THR A 177 -3.38 14.45 -6.17
CA THR A 177 -3.61 15.89 -5.96
C THR A 177 -3.28 16.38 -4.54
N GLY A 178 -2.65 15.56 -3.70
CA GLY A 178 -2.20 15.97 -2.37
C GLY A 178 -3.27 15.95 -1.28
N LYS A 179 -4.26 15.05 -1.38
CA LYS A 179 -5.34 14.84 -0.39
C LYS A 179 -4.83 14.79 1.05
N THR A 180 -3.84 13.93 1.35
CA THR A 180 -3.27 13.77 2.69
C THR A 180 -2.61 15.06 3.19
N LYS A 181 -1.81 15.74 2.35
CA LYS A 181 -1.20 17.03 2.70
C LYS A 181 -2.26 18.07 3.06
N THR A 182 -3.31 18.20 2.24
CA THR A 182 -4.43 19.13 2.48
C THR A 182 -5.12 18.83 3.79
N ALA A 183 -5.39 17.55 4.07
CA ALA A 183 -6.01 17.13 5.33
C ALA A 183 -5.13 17.45 6.55
N MET A 184 -3.81 17.25 6.46
CA MET A 184 -2.89 17.59 7.55
C MET A 184 -2.84 19.09 7.82
N HIS A 185 -2.94 19.95 6.80
CA HIS A 185 -3.09 21.39 6.99
C HIS A 185 -4.41 21.75 7.67
N ILE A 186 -5.51 21.09 7.34
CA ILE A 186 -6.82 21.25 7.99
C ILE A 186 -6.69 20.91 9.47
N ILE A 187 -6.11 19.72 9.77
CA ILE A 187 -5.95 19.21 11.13
C ILE A 187 -5.05 20.11 11.97
N THR A 188 -3.90 20.54 11.42
CA THR A 188 -2.99 21.46 12.11
C THR A 188 -3.71 22.76 12.49
N ASN A 189 -4.43 23.36 11.53
CA ASN A 189 -5.19 24.58 11.79
C ASN A 189 -6.29 24.35 12.85
N TYR A 190 -7.02 23.23 12.76
CA TYR A 190 -8.07 22.89 13.72
C TYR A 190 -7.52 22.64 15.13
N LEU A 191 -6.39 21.95 15.26
CA LEU A 191 -5.72 21.71 16.54
C LEU A 191 -5.24 23.01 17.19
N GLU A 192 -4.71 23.95 16.42
CA GLU A 192 -4.18 25.21 16.95
C GLU A 192 -5.27 26.22 17.29
N PHE A 193 -6.09 26.56 16.30
CA PHE A 193 -6.98 27.72 16.40
C PHE A 193 -8.37 27.38 16.94
N THR A 194 -8.82 26.12 16.82
CA THR A 194 -10.13 25.71 17.30
C THR A 194 -10.05 24.95 18.62
N LEU A 195 -9.17 23.97 18.68
CA LEU A 195 -9.02 23.14 19.88
C LEU A 195 -8.01 23.70 20.87
N HIS A 196 -7.17 24.67 20.49
CA HIS A 196 -6.07 25.18 21.32
C HIS A 196 -5.25 24.03 21.93
N LYS A 197 -4.97 23.00 21.11
CA LYS A 197 -4.28 21.75 21.47
C LYS A 197 -4.97 20.91 22.55
N LYS A 198 -6.23 21.18 22.88
CA LYS A 198 -7.04 20.42 23.85
C LYS A 198 -8.03 19.53 23.13
N GLY A 199 -7.96 18.22 23.44
CA GLY A 199 -8.75 17.19 22.78
C GLY A 199 -7.98 16.44 21.70
N LEU A 200 -8.56 15.38 21.21
CA LEU A 200 -7.91 14.39 20.36
C LEU A 200 -8.47 14.42 18.93
N VAL A 201 -7.58 14.47 17.96
CA VAL A 201 -7.88 14.13 16.56
C VAL A 201 -7.48 12.68 16.33
N ILE A 202 -8.39 11.83 15.85
CA ILE A 202 -8.09 10.44 15.52
C ILE A 202 -8.12 10.26 14.01
N TRP A 203 -6.97 9.92 13.43
CA TRP A 203 -6.84 9.52 12.04
C TRP A 203 -6.85 8.01 11.90
N VAL A 204 -7.83 7.47 11.18
CA VAL A 204 -8.00 6.03 10.99
C VAL A 204 -7.70 5.65 9.54
N ALA A 205 -6.89 4.61 9.36
CA ALA A 205 -6.64 3.98 8.07
C ALA A 205 -6.57 2.45 8.18
N HIS A 206 -6.67 1.78 7.03
CA HIS A 206 -6.73 0.31 6.97
C HIS A 206 -5.36 -0.37 6.99
N THR A 207 -4.31 0.30 6.51
CA THR A 207 -2.97 -0.30 6.37
C THR A 207 -1.92 0.51 7.09
N THR A 208 -0.86 -0.17 7.52
CA THR A 208 0.28 0.45 8.21
C THR A 208 0.98 1.46 7.31
N GLU A 209 1.08 1.18 6.02
CA GLU A 209 1.72 2.07 5.04
C GLU A 209 1.00 3.42 4.93
N LEU A 210 -0.35 3.41 4.92
CA LEU A 210 -1.16 4.64 4.94
C LEU A 210 -0.96 5.42 6.25
N LEU A 211 -0.87 4.72 7.38
CA LEU A 211 -0.66 5.35 8.68
C LEU A 211 0.74 5.98 8.78
N GLU A 212 1.78 5.28 8.35
CA GLU A 212 3.15 5.81 8.31
C GLU A 212 3.28 7.02 7.38
N GLN A 213 2.64 6.96 6.20
CA GLN A 213 2.61 8.09 5.28
C GLN A 213 1.87 9.29 5.89
N ALA A 214 0.72 9.07 6.50
CA ALA A 214 -0.06 10.12 7.15
C ALA A 214 0.70 10.73 8.33
N TYR A 215 1.30 9.89 9.18
CA TYR A 215 2.14 10.30 10.30
C TYR A 215 3.31 11.18 9.84
N SER A 216 4.10 10.71 8.87
CA SER A 216 5.26 11.47 8.36
C SER A 216 4.85 12.79 7.72
N THR A 217 3.71 12.80 7.00
CA THR A 217 3.16 14.03 6.41
C THR A 217 2.72 15.00 7.50
N PHE A 218 2.04 14.54 8.56
CA PHE A 218 1.67 15.39 9.69
C PHE A 218 2.89 15.97 10.38
N CYS A 219 3.90 15.16 10.67
CA CYS A 219 5.15 15.61 11.29
C CYS A 219 5.80 16.73 10.48
N SER A 220 5.84 16.58 9.16
CA SER A 220 6.37 17.61 8.26
C SER A 220 5.51 18.88 8.29
N VAL A 221 4.19 18.75 8.21
CA VAL A 221 3.27 19.90 8.25
C VAL A 221 3.36 20.62 9.59
N TRP A 222 3.31 19.89 10.71
CA TRP A 222 3.40 20.49 12.04
C TRP A 222 4.72 21.20 12.26
N LYS A 223 5.83 20.61 11.85
CA LYS A 223 7.16 21.20 11.96
C LYS A 223 7.24 22.58 11.29
N HIS A 224 6.51 22.80 10.20
CA HIS A 224 6.55 24.04 9.44
C HIS A 224 5.40 25.01 9.74
N LEU A 225 4.25 24.53 10.17
CA LEU A 225 3.05 25.35 10.35
C LEU A 225 2.53 25.38 11.77
N GLY A 226 2.88 24.37 12.59
CA GLY A 226 2.43 24.25 13.95
C GLY A 226 3.06 25.30 14.86
N ASP A 227 2.44 25.55 16.02
CA ASP A 227 2.97 26.41 17.05
C ASP A 227 3.36 25.58 18.28
N GLY A 228 4.68 25.46 18.54
CA GLY A 228 5.22 24.74 19.69
C GLY A 228 5.01 23.22 19.67
N GLU A 229 4.84 22.62 20.83
CA GLU A 229 4.82 21.18 21.04
C GLU A 229 3.42 20.59 20.89
N ILE A 230 3.32 19.38 20.29
CA ILE A 230 2.11 18.57 20.20
C ILE A 230 2.40 17.10 20.45
N ASN A 231 1.46 16.40 21.09
CA ASN A 231 1.54 14.95 21.23
C ASN A 231 1.04 14.26 19.96
N VAL A 232 1.82 13.28 19.48
CA VAL A 232 1.47 12.46 18.34
C VAL A 232 1.55 11.00 18.75
N TYR A 233 0.43 10.30 18.65
CA TYR A 233 0.29 8.91 19.06
C TYR A 233 0.32 8.00 17.84
N ARG A 234 1.11 6.92 17.90
CA ARG A 234 1.13 5.84 16.93
C ARG A 234 0.41 4.64 17.52
N PHE A 235 -0.81 4.39 17.06
CA PHE A 235 -1.66 3.36 17.64
C PHE A 235 -2.09 2.31 16.62
N TRP A 236 -1.13 1.52 16.18
CA TRP A 236 -1.33 0.38 15.29
C TRP A 236 -0.39 -0.77 15.65
N SER A 237 -0.59 -1.94 15.05
CA SER A 237 0.16 -3.17 15.36
C SER A 237 0.09 -3.50 16.85
N ASN A 238 1.21 -3.68 17.51
CA ASN A 238 1.31 -4.07 18.94
C ASN A 238 1.41 -2.87 19.90
N ALA A 239 1.18 -1.63 19.41
CA ALA A 239 1.26 -0.45 20.28
C ALA A 239 0.26 -0.53 21.44
N GLU A 240 0.68 -0.15 22.62
CA GLU A 240 -0.15 -0.06 23.83
C GLU A 240 -0.20 1.40 24.29
N LEU A 241 -1.31 1.77 24.89
CA LEU A 241 -1.55 3.11 25.44
C LEU A 241 -2.03 2.99 26.87
N ASP A 242 -1.48 3.81 27.73
CA ASP A 242 -2.04 4.08 29.05
C ASP A 242 -3.19 5.09 28.90
N CYS A 243 -4.26 4.91 29.67
CA CYS A 243 -5.46 5.74 29.64
C CYS A 243 -5.73 6.48 30.95
N GLU A 244 -4.72 6.67 31.79
CA GLU A 244 -4.86 7.40 33.05
C GLU A 244 -5.12 8.88 32.83
N GLU A 245 -4.42 9.50 31.86
CA GLU A 245 -4.60 10.90 31.50
C GLU A 245 -5.40 11.10 30.21
N PRO A 246 -6.03 12.28 30.02
CA PRO A 246 -6.69 12.65 28.77
C PRO A 246 -5.74 12.67 27.58
N PHE A 247 -6.18 12.15 26.44
CA PHE A 247 -5.44 12.25 25.19
C PHE A 247 -5.66 13.63 24.55
N ASN A 248 -4.57 14.32 24.25
CA ASN A 248 -4.57 15.60 23.55
C ASN A 248 -3.60 15.55 22.37
N GLY A 249 -3.97 16.11 21.21
CA GLY A 249 -3.16 16.12 20.02
C GLY A 249 -3.72 15.25 18.90
N ILE A 250 -2.88 14.48 18.22
CA ILE A 250 -3.30 13.62 17.11
C ILE A 250 -2.89 12.16 17.33
N MET A 251 -3.81 11.25 17.03
CA MET A 251 -3.58 9.81 17.06
C MET A 251 -3.78 9.20 15.67
N PHE A 252 -2.75 8.55 15.17
CA PHE A 252 -2.83 7.69 13.99
C PHE A 252 -3.17 6.28 14.45
N CYS A 253 -4.30 5.75 14.03
CA CYS A 253 -4.87 4.51 14.54
C CYS A 253 -5.20 3.53 13.42
N GLY A 254 -4.72 2.29 13.53
CA GLY A 254 -5.14 1.20 12.64
C GLY A 254 -6.59 0.79 12.91
N LEU A 255 -7.41 0.66 11.86
CA LEU A 255 -8.81 0.26 12.03
C LEU A 255 -8.95 -1.08 12.77
N GLY A 256 -8.11 -2.08 12.43
CA GLY A 256 -8.11 -3.38 13.11
C GLY A 256 -7.73 -3.26 14.60
N LYS A 257 -6.78 -2.36 14.94
CA LYS A 257 -6.42 -2.08 16.33
C LYS A 257 -7.59 -1.46 17.09
N LEU A 258 -8.25 -0.47 16.50
CA LEU A 258 -9.41 0.19 17.10
C LEU A 258 -10.56 -0.79 17.35
N MET A 259 -10.83 -1.68 16.39
CA MET A 259 -11.81 -2.77 16.54
C MET A 259 -11.44 -3.74 17.67
N SER A 260 -10.15 -4.08 17.79
CA SER A 260 -9.65 -4.94 18.87
C SER A 260 -9.84 -4.28 20.25
N VAL A 261 -9.53 -2.99 20.36
CA VAL A 261 -9.73 -2.22 21.60
C VAL A 261 -11.21 -2.11 21.96
N ALA A 262 -12.08 -1.88 20.99
CA ALA A 262 -13.54 -1.83 21.20
C ALA A 262 -14.08 -3.13 21.80
N LYS A 263 -13.49 -4.29 21.46
CA LYS A 263 -13.86 -5.61 21.98
C LYS A 263 -13.18 -5.95 23.31
N GLY A 264 -11.90 -5.63 23.47
CA GLY A 264 -11.04 -6.12 24.55
C GLY A 264 -10.75 -5.14 25.67
N ASN A 265 -10.71 -3.83 25.42
CA ASN A 265 -10.39 -2.80 26.43
C ASN A 265 -11.40 -1.66 26.41
N LYS A 266 -12.53 -1.89 27.07
CA LYS A 266 -13.64 -0.92 27.14
C LYS A 266 -13.25 0.41 27.79
N LYS A 267 -12.34 0.40 28.79
CA LYS A 267 -11.89 1.61 29.48
C LYS A 267 -11.16 2.53 28.50
N LEU A 268 -10.17 1.98 27.79
CA LEU A 268 -9.44 2.74 26.76
C LEU A 268 -10.37 3.20 25.63
N TYR A 269 -11.27 2.32 25.16
CA TYR A 269 -12.21 2.66 24.10
C TYR A 269 -13.13 3.84 24.46
N SER A 270 -13.72 3.81 25.67
CA SER A 270 -14.54 4.91 26.17
C SER A 270 -13.74 6.21 26.26
N ARG A 271 -12.49 6.13 26.76
CA ARG A 271 -11.62 7.30 26.85
C ARG A 271 -11.31 7.91 25.48
N LEU A 272 -11.01 7.09 24.48
CA LEU A 272 -10.79 7.56 23.12
C LEU A 272 -12.03 8.27 22.55
N ILE A 273 -13.22 7.74 22.84
CA ILE A 273 -14.48 8.37 22.44
C ILE A 273 -14.66 9.72 23.15
N GLU A 274 -14.40 9.79 24.46
CA GLU A 274 -14.56 11.02 25.25
C GLU A 274 -13.64 12.15 24.79
N ASP A 275 -12.37 11.84 24.52
CA ASP A 275 -11.37 12.83 24.14
C ASP A 275 -11.43 13.23 22.67
N CYS A 276 -12.06 12.40 21.80
CA CYS A 276 -12.15 12.65 20.36
C CYS A 276 -12.98 13.89 20.04
N ARG A 277 -12.40 14.79 19.23
CA ARG A 277 -13.08 15.99 18.70
C ARG A 277 -13.23 15.94 17.18
N LEU A 278 -12.29 15.32 16.51
CA LEU A 278 -12.31 15.10 15.06
C LEU A 278 -11.92 13.67 14.76
N PHE A 279 -12.84 12.93 14.14
CA PHE A 279 -12.59 11.58 13.66
C PHE A 279 -12.35 11.64 12.15
N VAL A 280 -11.14 11.32 11.72
CA VAL A 280 -10.75 11.34 10.31
C VAL A 280 -10.66 9.92 9.79
N PHE A 281 -11.35 9.64 8.69
CA PHE A 281 -11.32 8.32 8.06
C PHE A 281 -10.72 8.42 6.66
N ASP A 282 -9.50 7.89 6.52
CA ASP A 282 -8.82 7.85 5.21
C ASP A 282 -9.34 6.68 4.36
N GLU A 283 -9.42 6.89 3.05
CA GLU A 283 -10.10 5.99 2.10
C GLU A 283 -11.55 5.70 2.54
N ALA A 284 -12.32 6.77 2.74
CA ALA A 284 -13.66 6.75 3.34
C ALA A 284 -14.68 5.87 2.60
N HIS A 285 -14.47 5.54 1.31
CA HIS A 285 -15.28 4.58 0.59
C HIS A 285 -15.29 3.18 1.25
N LYS A 286 -14.28 2.85 2.08
CA LYS A 286 -14.24 1.61 2.88
C LYS A 286 -15.05 1.70 4.19
N ALA A 287 -15.46 2.90 4.60
CA ALA A 287 -16.21 3.12 5.84
C ALA A 287 -17.61 2.46 5.87
N ALA A 288 -18.13 2.11 4.71
CA ALA A 288 -19.46 1.51 4.59
C ALA A 288 -19.56 0.04 5.06
N ALA A 289 -18.45 -0.62 5.43
CA ALA A 289 -18.48 -1.96 6.03
C ALA A 289 -19.18 -1.93 7.40
N THR A 290 -19.98 -2.95 7.71
CA THR A 290 -20.84 -3.00 8.89
C THR A 290 -20.10 -2.74 10.22
N GLU A 291 -18.95 -3.37 10.41
CA GLU A 291 -18.14 -3.17 11.63
C GLU A 291 -17.58 -1.74 11.71
N THR A 292 -17.17 -1.18 10.59
CA THR A 292 -16.64 0.19 10.52
C THR A 292 -17.74 1.21 10.82
N LYS A 293 -18.96 0.99 10.28
CA LYS A 293 -20.12 1.84 10.59
C LYS A 293 -20.42 1.90 12.09
N LYS A 294 -20.31 0.77 12.80
CA LYS A 294 -20.50 0.73 14.27
C LYS A 294 -19.47 1.59 14.99
N ILE A 295 -18.18 1.47 14.64
CA ILE A 295 -17.13 2.30 15.22
C ILE A 295 -17.42 3.78 14.99
N ILE A 296 -17.71 4.18 13.74
CA ILE A 296 -18.03 5.57 13.43
C ILE A 296 -19.25 6.06 14.22
N ALA A 297 -20.29 5.22 14.33
CA ALA A 297 -21.50 5.56 15.10
C ALA A 297 -21.18 5.78 16.58
N ASP A 298 -20.31 4.95 17.18
CA ASP A 298 -19.90 5.13 18.58
C ASP A 298 -19.18 6.47 18.79
N PHE A 299 -18.22 6.80 17.90
CA PHE A 299 -17.51 8.09 17.97
C PHE A 299 -18.39 9.30 17.67
N MET A 300 -19.45 9.13 16.88
CA MET A 300 -20.39 10.20 16.51
C MET A 300 -21.66 10.20 17.37
N ARG A 301 -21.70 9.39 18.43
CA ARG A 301 -22.85 9.34 19.34
C ARG A 301 -22.99 10.63 20.13
N LYS A 302 -24.17 11.24 20.09
CA LYS A 302 -24.48 12.47 20.81
C LYS A 302 -24.64 12.15 22.31
N THR A 303 -23.86 12.82 23.16
CA THR A 303 -24.05 12.80 24.61
C THR A 303 -24.28 14.23 25.09
N SER A 304 -25.09 14.42 26.14
CA SER A 304 -25.53 15.73 26.63
C SER A 304 -24.41 16.67 27.09
N GLU A 305 -23.23 16.13 27.38
CA GLU A 305 -22.12 16.90 27.96
C GLU A 305 -21.00 17.21 26.94
N MET A 306 -21.10 16.73 25.68
CA MET A 306 -19.99 16.82 24.74
C MET A 306 -20.14 17.99 23.77
N LYS A 307 -19.09 18.80 23.76
CA LYS A 307 -18.85 19.84 22.76
C LYS A 307 -18.65 19.22 21.36
N ASN A 308 -18.86 20.03 20.35
CA ASN A 308 -18.83 19.70 18.92
C ASN A 308 -17.85 18.59 18.51
N ARG A 309 -18.36 17.58 17.83
CA ARG A 309 -17.59 16.48 17.21
C ARG A 309 -17.79 16.48 15.71
N PHE A 310 -16.74 16.12 15.01
CA PHE A 310 -16.74 16.12 13.56
C PHE A 310 -16.23 14.80 12.99
N LEU A 311 -16.85 14.37 11.88
CA LEU A 311 -16.39 13.28 11.03
C LEU A 311 -15.88 13.85 9.72
N LEU A 312 -14.60 13.62 9.42
CA LEU A 312 -13.96 13.98 8.16
C LEU A 312 -13.64 12.71 7.39
N GLY A 313 -14.33 12.44 6.30
CA GLY A 313 -13.98 11.40 5.35
C GLY A 313 -13.07 11.92 4.26
N LEU A 314 -12.08 11.14 3.86
CA LEU A 314 -11.18 11.46 2.76
C LEU A 314 -11.28 10.35 1.71
N THR A 315 -11.51 10.71 0.45
CA THR A 315 -11.58 9.71 -0.63
C THR A 315 -11.14 10.29 -1.97
N ALA A 316 -10.58 9.43 -2.81
CA ALA A 316 -10.36 9.74 -4.23
C ALA A 316 -11.55 9.30 -5.10
N THR A 317 -12.45 8.48 -4.55
CA THR A 317 -13.63 7.95 -5.24
C THR A 317 -14.85 8.11 -4.34
N PRO A 318 -15.81 9.00 -4.67
CA PRO A 318 -16.95 9.30 -3.80
C PRO A 318 -18.10 8.26 -3.91
N GLY A 319 -17.82 7.09 -4.43
CA GLY A 319 -18.75 5.95 -4.55
C GLY A 319 -18.04 4.63 -4.38
N ARG A 320 -18.80 3.52 -4.30
CA ARG A 320 -18.27 2.15 -4.13
C ARG A 320 -18.46 1.27 -5.35
N THR A 321 -19.56 1.43 -6.05
CA THR A 321 -19.96 0.58 -7.18
C THR A 321 -20.48 1.43 -8.32
N SER A 322 -20.48 0.85 -9.52
CA SER A 322 -21.20 1.40 -10.67
C SER A 322 -22.69 1.50 -10.33
N ASP A 323 -23.25 2.67 -10.55
CA ASP A 323 -24.66 2.99 -10.65
C ASP A 323 -25.62 2.68 -9.48
N TYR A 324 -26.21 3.75 -8.94
CA TYR A 324 -27.49 3.83 -8.18
C TYR A 324 -27.75 2.74 -7.13
N SER A 325 -26.73 2.13 -6.55
CA SER A 325 -26.96 1.16 -5.50
C SER A 325 -27.29 1.86 -4.18
N ASP A 326 -28.13 1.22 -3.36
CA ASP A 326 -28.42 1.62 -1.97
C ASP A 326 -27.14 1.85 -1.16
N GLU A 327 -26.01 1.23 -1.55
CA GLU A 327 -24.72 1.40 -0.91
C GLU A 327 -24.15 2.81 -1.13
N ASN A 328 -24.28 3.39 -2.32
CA ASN A 328 -23.81 4.75 -2.60
C ASN A 328 -24.68 5.79 -1.87
N GLN A 329 -26.00 5.57 -1.80
CA GLN A 329 -26.91 6.41 -1.02
C GLN A 329 -26.58 6.32 0.48
N ASN A 330 -26.40 5.11 1.00
CA ASN A 330 -26.03 4.91 2.40
C ASN A 330 -24.66 5.52 2.73
N PHE A 331 -23.72 5.51 1.79
CA PHE A 331 -22.43 6.15 1.95
C PHE A 331 -22.55 7.69 1.99
N SER A 332 -23.32 8.29 1.09
CA SER A 332 -23.53 9.75 1.09
C SER A 332 -24.30 10.23 2.34
N LEU A 333 -25.31 9.47 2.79
CA LEU A 333 -26.03 9.73 4.02
C LEU A 333 -25.14 9.68 5.27
N MET A 334 -24.10 8.83 5.28
CA MET A 334 -23.13 8.79 6.39
C MET A 334 -22.46 10.15 6.60
N PHE A 335 -22.27 10.93 5.54
CA PHE A 335 -21.71 12.28 5.55
C PHE A 335 -22.79 13.37 5.38
N GLU A 336 -24.07 13.05 5.62
CA GLU A 336 -25.20 13.98 5.50
C GLU A 336 -25.26 14.66 4.12
N ASN A 337 -24.86 13.92 3.08
CA ASN A 337 -24.70 14.39 1.69
C ASN A 337 -23.77 15.61 1.54
N ARG A 338 -22.90 15.87 2.53
CA ARG A 338 -21.94 16.99 2.48
C ARG A 338 -20.63 16.53 1.87
N ILE A 339 -20.39 16.96 0.66
CA ILE A 339 -19.13 16.71 -0.05
C ILE A 339 -18.44 18.04 -0.33
N VAL A 340 -17.17 18.12 0.04
CA VAL A 340 -16.27 19.18 -0.40
C VAL A 340 -15.37 18.61 -1.48
N SER A 341 -15.54 19.09 -2.68
CA SER A 341 -14.78 18.64 -3.87
C SER A 341 -14.25 19.84 -4.63
N ILE A 342 -13.37 19.55 -5.59
CA ILE A 342 -12.92 20.52 -6.57
C ILE A 342 -14.01 20.54 -7.66
N ASP A 343 -14.82 21.57 -7.67
CA ASP A 343 -15.93 21.78 -8.59
C ASP A 343 -15.68 22.98 -9.50
N SER A 344 -16.63 23.27 -10.37
CA SER A 344 -16.59 24.41 -11.28
C SER A 344 -16.41 25.75 -10.53
N ASP A 345 -16.96 25.88 -9.34
CA ASP A 345 -16.87 27.12 -8.57
C ASP A 345 -15.47 27.33 -8.03
N VAL A 346 -14.79 26.25 -7.61
CA VAL A 346 -13.38 26.29 -7.22
C VAL A 346 -12.49 26.69 -8.40
N ILE A 347 -12.75 26.10 -9.58
CA ILE A 347 -11.99 26.40 -10.80
C ILE A 347 -12.22 27.84 -11.24
N ASN A 348 -13.47 28.32 -11.21
CA ASN A 348 -13.81 29.70 -11.54
C ASN A 348 -13.17 30.69 -10.58
N TYR A 349 -13.19 30.42 -9.28
CA TYR A 349 -12.53 31.27 -8.28
C TYR A 349 -11.01 31.35 -8.51
N MET A 350 -10.36 30.24 -8.84
CA MET A 350 -8.94 30.19 -9.12
C MET A 350 -8.54 30.92 -10.42
N ASN A 351 -9.45 31.00 -11.37
CA ASN A 351 -9.23 31.74 -12.62
C ASN A 351 -9.60 33.22 -12.50
N PHE A 352 -10.27 33.63 -11.44
CA PHE A 352 -10.67 35.02 -11.22
C PHE A 352 -9.45 35.90 -11.00
N GLY A 353 -9.24 36.89 -11.90
CA GLY A 353 -8.09 37.82 -11.85
C GLY A 353 -6.94 37.48 -12.80
N LYS A 354 -6.94 36.36 -13.47
CA LYS A 354 -6.09 36.13 -14.65
C LYS A 354 -6.89 36.56 -15.88
N GLN A 355 -6.43 37.60 -16.60
CA GLN A 355 -6.96 37.87 -17.94
C GLN A 355 -6.74 36.63 -18.80
N VAL A 356 -7.80 35.87 -18.97
CA VAL A 356 -7.83 34.72 -19.85
C VAL A 356 -7.98 35.27 -21.27
N SER A 357 -6.85 35.58 -21.87
CA SER A 357 -6.76 35.78 -23.31
C SER A 357 -6.80 34.39 -23.96
N GLU A 358 -7.92 33.77 -24.03
CA GLU A 358 -8.30 32.71 -24.95
C GLU A 358 -9.50 31.99 -24.37
N ASN A 359 -10.49 31.73 -25.18
CA ASN A 359 -11.71 31.00 -24.92
C ASN A 359 -11.43 29.62 -24.27
N LEU A 360 -11.01 29.61 -23.00
CA LEU A 360 -11.11 28.43 -22.17
C LEU A 360 -12.61 28.24 -21.86
N SER A 361 -13.31 27.60 -22.81
CA SER A 361 -14.57 26.93 -22.50
C SER A 361 -14.31 26.16 -21.21
N LEU A 362 -15.08 26.46 -20.16
CA LEU A 362 -15.08 25.75 -18.88
C LEU A 362 -14.78 24.27 -19.13
N GLU A 363 -13.56 23.85 -18.80
CA GLU A 363 -13.18 22.47 -19.03
C GLU A 363 -14.06 21.62 -18.13
N LYS A 364 -15.01 20.94 -18.73
CA LYS A 364 -15.92 20.02 -18.06
C LYS A 364 -15.17 18.87 -17.37
N ASN A 365 -13.84 18.76 -17.61
CA ASN A 365 -13.02 17.67 -17.10
C ASN A 365 -11.93 18.18 -16.14
N ILE A 366 -12.12 17.87 -14.86
CA ILE A 366 -11.21 18.23 -13.76
C ILE A 366 -9.79 17.62 -13.92
N ILE A 367 -9.69 16.45 -14.53
CA ILE A 367 -8.40 15.78 -14.80
C ILE A 367 -7.60 16.58 -15.82
N SER A 368 -8.21 16.98 -16.93
CA SER A 368 -7.55 17.82 -17.95
C SER A 368 -7.07 19.15 -17.37
N TYR A 369 -7.85 19.75 -16.46
CA TYR A 369 -7.44 20.96 -15.75
C TYR A 369 -6.16 20.72 -14.93
N PHE A 370 -6.07 19.64 -14.15
CA PHE A 370 -4.88 19.32 -13.39
C PHE A 370 -3.69 18.91 -14.25
N GLN A 371 -3.93 18.24 -15.38
CA GLN A 371 -2.88 17.88 -16.35
C GLN A 371 -2.27 19.13 -17.00
N LYS A 372 -3.09 20.10 -17.42
CA LYS A 372 -2.60 21.39 -17.95
C LYS A 372 -1.78 22.17 -16.93
N ARG A 373 -2.14 22.07 -15.65
CA ARG A 373 -1.38 22.67 -14.56
C ARG A 373 -0.17 21.85 -14.12
N LYS A 374 0.15 20.73 -14.76
CA LYS A 374 1.25 19.82 -14.41
C LYS A 374 1.15 19.26 -12.99
N ILE A 375 -0.05 19.26 -12.40
CA ILE A 375 -0.35 18.64 -11.10
C ILE A 375 -0.52 17.14 -11.28
N LEU A 376 -1.22 16.72 -12.34
CA LEU A 376 -1.34 15.34 -12.77
C LEU A 376 -0.57 15.08 -14.06
N SER A 377 -0.04 13.86 -14.19
CA SER A 377 0.57 13.37 -15.43
C SER A 377 -0.47 13.14 -16.50
N LYS A 378 -0.07 13.32 -17.77
CA LYS A 378 -0.85 12.85 -18.90
C LYS A 378 -0.67 11.34 -19.05
N MET A 379 -1.77 10.59 -19.06
CA MET A 379 -1.73 9.15 -19.27
C MET A 379 -1.77 8.82 -20.75
N GLN A 380 -0.74 8.11 -21.23
CA GLN A 380 -0.73 7.52 -22.58
C GLN A 380 -1.14 6.05 -22.43
N LYS A 381 -2.30 5.67 -23.01
CA LYS A 381 -2.81 4.30 -22.94
C LYS A 381 -2.23 3.44 -24.06
N GLU A 382 -1.73 2.28 -23.69
CA GLU A 382 -1.36 1.20 -24.61
C GLU A 382 -2.12 -0.07 -24.19
N GLU A 383 -2.89 -0.68 -25.11
CA GLU A 383 -3.59 -1.93 -24.86
C GLU A 383 -2.71 -3.10 -25.28
N LEU A 384 -2.54 -4.06 -24.36
CA LEU A 384 -1.80 -5.28 -24.61
C LEU A 384 -2.76 -6.39 -25.05
N CYS A 385 -2.76 -6.72 -26.33
CA CYS A 385 -3.57 -7.80 -26.89
C CYS A 385 -2.82 -9.12 -26.86
N TYR A 386 -3.55 -10.22 -26.69
CA TYR A 386 -3.04 -11.58 -26.74
C TYR A 386 -4.08 -12.54 -27.34
N GLU A 387 -3.67 -13.73 -27.78
CA GLU A 387 -4.59 -14.77 -28.24
C GLU A 387 -5.30 -15.42 -27.05
N GLN A 388 -6.62 -15.35 -27.05
CA GLN A 388 -7.45 -15.86 -25.96
C GLN A 388 -7.73 -17.37 -26.15
N ASN A 389 -6.88 -18.20 -25.61
CA ASN A 389 -6.99 -19.65 -25.66
C ASN A 389 -7.52 -20.18 -24.31
N PHE A 390 -8.78 -19.89 -23.98
CA PHE A 390 -9.44 -20.45 -22.80
C PHE A 390 -10.21 -21.71 -23.14
N SER A 391 -10.17 -22.72 -22.29
CA SER A 391 -11.00 -23.92 -22.41
C SER A 391 -12.49 -23.60 -22.19
N LYS A 392 -13.38 -24.51 -22.58
CA LYS A 392 -14.83 -24.32 -22.36
C LYS A 392 -15.17 -24.25 -20.88
N GLU A 393 -14.47 -25.00 -20.03
CA GLU A 393 -14.63 -25.01 -18.59
C GLU A 393 -14.17 -23.68 -17.99
N GLU A 394 -13.02 -23.16 -18.41
CA GLU A 394 -12.51 -21.85 -17.98
C GLU A 394 -13.45 -20.71 -18.38
N LEU A 395 -13.94 -20.73 -19.63
CA LEU A 395 -14.93 -19.75 -20.09
C LEU A 395 -16.22 -19.80 -19.26
N ALA A 396 -16.68 -21.01 -18.88
CA ALA A 396 -17.84 -21.14 -18.01
C ALA A 396 -17.62 -20.51 -16.63
N VAL A 397 -16.43 -20.70 -16.03
CA VAL A 397 -16.06 -20.07 -14.76
C VAL A 397 -15.94 -18.56 -14.91
N LEU A 398 -15.31 -18.07 -15.98
CA LEU A 398 -15.16 -16.64 -16.23
C LEU A 398 -16.52 -15.96 -16.46
N LYS A 399 -17.48 -16.64 -17.08
CA LYS A 399 -18.85 -16.16 -17.30
C LYS A 399 -19.73 -16.32 -16.06
N SER A 400 -19.39 -17.19 -15.12
CA SER A 400 -20.17 -17.39 -13.90
C SER A 400 -20.14 -16.12 -13.03
N GLY A 401 -21.31 -15.60 -12.64
CA GLY A 401 -21.43 -14.38 -11.84
C GLY A 401 -21.65 -13.09 -12.64
N PHE A 402 -21.83 -13.19 -13.97
CA PHE A 402 -22.28 -12.03 -14.77
C PHE A 402 -23.80 -11.84 -14.71
N ASP A 403 -24.57 -12.91 -14.43
CA ASP A 403 -26.03 -12.90 -14.43
C ASP A 403 -26.63 -12.31 -13.12
N SER A 404 -25.83 -12.13 -12.08
CA SER A 404 -26.27 -11.42 -10.88
C SER A 404 -26.01 -9.93 -11.04
N ASN A 405 -27.03 -9.08 -10.89
CA ASN A 405 -26.96 -7.62 -10.87
C ASN A 405 -26.05 -7.05 -9.76
N GLU A 406 -25.27 -7.88 -9.08
CA GLU A 406 -24.28 -7.48 -8.09
C GLU A 406 -22.92 -7.29 -8.78
N SER A 407 -22.46 -6.06 -8.86
CA SER A 407 -21.15 -5.66 -9.39
C SER A 407 -19.99 -6.09 -8.49
N LYS A 408 -19.87 -7.38 -8.22
CA LYS A 408 -18.71 -7.93 -7.48
C LYS A 408 -17.52 -8.04 -8.44
N ASP A 409 -16.33 -7.71 -7.92
CA ASP A 409 -15.07 -7.88 -8.66
C ASP A 409 -14.82 -9.38 -8.96
N PHE A 410 -13.81 -9.65 -9.78
CA PHE A 410 -13.41 -11.03 -10.10
C PHE A 410 -13.07 -11.82 -8.85
N THR A 411 -13.55 -13.04 -8.78
CA THR A 411 -13.19 -14.00 -7.73
C THR A 411 -11.73 -14.45 -7.87
N ASN A 412 -11.12 -14.92 -6.78
CA ASN A 412 -9.77 -15.48 -6.83
C ASN A 412 -9.63 -16.60 -7.89
N ARG A 413 -10.65 -17.45 -8.03
CA ARG A 413 -10.65 -18.51 -9.04
C ARG A 413 -10.62 -17.97 -10.47
N GLN A 414 -11.36 -16.90 -10.75
CA GLN A 414 -11.34 -16.24 -12.05
C GLN A 414 -9.99 -15.56 -12.31
N LEU A 415 -9.43 -14.87 -11.31
CA LEU A 415 -8.10 -14.27 -11.40
C LEU A 415 -6.99 -15.30 -11.64
N GLU A 416 -7.10 -16.50 -11.06
CA GLU A 416 -6.16 -17.59 -11.30
C GLU A 416 -6.21 -18.09 -12.76
N ILE A 417 -7.39 -18.15 -13.38
CA ILE A 417 -7.51 -18.52 -14.81
C ILE A 417 -6.74 -17.54 -15.68
N PHE A 418 -6.89 -16.23 -15.45
CA PHE A 418 -6.09 -15.22 -16.15
C PHE A 418 -4.60 -15.33 -15.84
N ALA A 419 -4.25 -15.59 -14.58
CA ALA A 419 -2.87 -15.75 -14.14
C ALA A 419 -2.14 -16.92 -14.79
N ARG A 420 -2.85 -18.02 -15.12
CA ARG A 420 -2.27 -19.22 -15.72
C ARG A 420 -2.23 -19.19 -17.25
N ASN A 421 -2.93 -18.26 -17.89
CA ASN A 421 -2.99 -18.22 -19.35
C ASN A 421 -1.62 -17.90 -19.97
N LYS A 422 -1.07 -18.83 -20.73
CA LYS A 422 0.29 -18.80 -21.26
C LYS A 422 0.51 -17.68 -22.28
N SER A 423 -0.39 -17.53 -23.26
CA SER A 423 -0.25 -16.50 -24.30
C SER A 423 -0.35 -15.10 -23.71
N ARG A 424 -1.23 -14.91 -22.72
CA ARG A 424 -1.37 -13.69 -21.94
C ARG A 424 -0.07 -13.35 -21.21
N ASN A 425 0.52 -14.29 -20.52
CA ASN A 425 1.75 -14.08 -19.76
C ASN A 425 2.96 -13.82 -20.66
N GLN A 426 3.03 -14.44 -21.84
CA GLN A 426 4.05 -14.15 -22.84
C GLN A 426 3.95 -12.69 -23.34
N ALA A 427 2.73 -12.21 -23.60
CA ALA A 427 2.51 -10.81 -23.96
C ALA A 427 2.93 -9.85 -22.82
N ILE A 428 2.55 -10.14 -21.56
CA ILE A 428 2.93 -9.37 -20.39
C ILE A 428 4.47 -9.30 -20.26
N LEU A 429 5.17 -10.42 -20.34
CA LEU A 429 6.63 -10.47 -20.25
C LEU A 429 7.30 -9.69 -21.38
N THR A 430 6.75 -9.76 -22.59
CA THR A 430 7.24 -8.95 -23.71
C THR A 430 7.09 -7.46 -23.43
N GLY A 431 5.96 -7.03 -22.87
CA GLY A 431 5.74 -5.66 -22.43
C GLY A 431 6.70 -5.23 -21.34
N LEU A 432 6.97 -6.08 -20.34
CA LEU A 432 7.90 -5.79 -19.24
C LEU A 432 9.36 -5.67 -19.74
N ARG A 433 9.79 -6.55 -20.66
CA ARG A 433 11.11 -6.43 -21.34
C ARG A 433 11.23 -5.10 -22.07
N LYS A 434 10.18 -4.69 -22.81
CA LYS A 434 10.11 -3.38 -23.47
C LYS A 434 10.30 -2.24 -22.46
N MET A 435 9.63 -2.28 -21.32
CA MET A 435 9.76 -1.25 -20.27
C MET A 435 11.16 -1.22 -19.67
N TYR A 436 11.78 -2.37 -19.43
CA TYR A 436 13.15 -2.47 -18.97
C TYR A 436 14.14 -1.85 -19.97
N LEU A 437 14.03 -2.20 -21.26
CA LEU A 437 14.87 -1.64 -22.33
C LEU A 437 14.72 -0.12 -22.48
N LEU A 438 13.50 0.39 -22.29
CA LEU A 438 13.19 1.83 -22.31
C LEU A 438 13.60 2.53 -21.00
N LYS A 439 14.12 1.79 -20.00
CA LYS A 439 14.47 2.28 -18.66
C LYS A 439 13.33 3.05 -17.98
N LYS A 440 12.08 2.62 -18.20
CA LYS A 440 10.89 3.24 -17.60
C LYS A 440 10.58 2.58 -16.26
N PRO A 441 10.69 3.28 -15.12
CA PRO A 441 10.26 2.75 -13.83
C PRO A 441 8.78 2.34 -13.88
N THR A 442 8.54 1.04 -13.68
CA THR A 442 7.25 0.39 -13.93
C THR A 442 6.70 -0.24 -12.67
N ILE A 443 5.44 0.09 -12.32
CA ILE A 443 4.67 -0.64 -11.31
C ILE A 443 3.72 -1.61 -11.99
N VAL A 444 3.74 -2.88 -11.56
CA VAL A 444 2.93 -3.96 -12.13
C VAL A 444 1.92 -4.46 -11.12
N PHE A 445 0.66 -4.52 -11.49
CA PHE A 445 -0.42 -5.06 -10.67
C PHE A 445 -0.78 -6.47 -11.15
N ALA A 446 -0.36 -7.49 -10.41
CA ALA A 446 -0.56 -8.90 -10.76
C ALA A 446 -1.95 -9.43 -10.36
N CYS A 447 -2.36 -10.57 -10.94
CA CYS A 447 -3.65 -11.23 -10.66
C CYS A 447 -3.68 -11.95 -9.30
N SER A 448 -2.52 -12.45 -8.84
CA SER A 448 -2.39 -13.17 -7.57
C SER A 448 -0.96 -13.07 -7.03
N VAL A 449 -0.76 -13.52 -5.78
CA VAL A 449 0.59 -13.63 -5.18
C VAL A 449 1.49 -14.54 -6.04
N LEU A 450 0.96 -15.70 -6.45
CA LEU A 450 1.70 -16.63 -7.30
C LEU A 450 2.06 -16.00 -8.64
N HIS A 451 1.11 -15.31 -9.29
CA HIS A 451 1.36 -14.63 -10.57
C HIS A 451 2.46 -13.56 -10.43
N ALA A 452 2.44 -12.77 -9.34
CA ALA A 452 3.49 -11.79 -9.07
C ALA A 452 4.86 -12.45 -8.93
N LYS A 453 4.94 -13.55 -8.17
CA LYS A 453 6.17 -14.33 -7.98
C LYS A 453 6.66 -14.95 -9.28
N MET A 454 5.76 -15.48 -10.12
CA MET A 454 6.10 -16.07 -11.42
C MET A 454 6.70 -15.04 -12.38
N LEU A 455 6.06 -13.88 -12.53
CA LEU A 455 6.60 -12.81 -13.36
C LEU A 455 7.99 -12.35 -12.87
N SER A 456 8.16 -12.19 -11.56
CA SER A 456 9.44 -11.82 -10.94
C SER A 456 10.51 -12.89 -11.17
N ALA A 457 10.18 -14.18 -10.98
CA ALA A 457 11.10 -15.28 -11.20
C ALA A 457 11.63 -15.31 -12.64
N ILE A 458 10.74 -15.14 -13.63
CA ILE A 458 11.12 -15.13 -15.04
C ILE A 458 12.02 -13.93 -15.38
N LEU A 459 11.67 -12.73 -14.92
CA LEU A 459 12.51 -11.55 -15.12
C LEU A 459 13.91 -11.76 -14.49
N THR A 460 13.99 -12.39 -13.32
CA THR A 460 15.25 -12.72 -12.66
C THR A 460 16.06 -13.75 -13.45
N LEU A 461 15.41 -14.75 -14.05
CA LEU A 461 16.06 -15.71 -14.96
C LEU A 461 16.64 -15.03 -16.20
N GLU A 462 16.03 -13.95 -16.65
CA GLU A 462 16.47 -13.16 -17.80
C GLU A 462 17.46 -12.02 -17.43
N ASP A 463 17.96 -12.03 -16.18
CA ASP A 463 18.87 -11.01 -15.64
C ASP A 463 18.26 -9.58 -15.68
N ILE A 464 16.91 -9.47 -15.60
CA ILE A 464 16.20 -8.20 -15.51
C ILE A 464 15.97 -7.87 -14.03
N PRO A 465 16.62 -6.82 -13.49
CA PRO A 465 16.43 -6.40 -12.11
C PRO A 465 14.99 -6.02 -11.82
N ASN A 466 14.42 -6.64 -10.81
CA ASN A 466 13.04 -6.42 -10.43
C ASN A 466 12.85 -6.65 -8.92
N CYS A 467 11.74 -6.16 -8.38
CA CYS A 467 11.32 -6.38 -7.01
C CYS A 467 9.88 -6.91 -6.99
N VAL A 468 9.57 -7.80 -6.06
CA VAL A 468 8.20 -8.26 -5.82
C VAL A 468 7.73 -7.83 -4.43
N VAL A 469 6.46 -7.41 -4.32
CA VAL A 469 5.84 -7.01 -3.05
C VAL A 469 4.49 -7.67 -2.91
N THR A 470 4.35 -8.56 -1.93
CA THR A 470 3.14 -9.35 -1.67
C THR A 470 2.77 -9.31 -0.19
N GLY A 471 1.53 -9.71 0.13
CA GLY A 471 1.00 -9.65 1.49
C GLY A 471 1.69 -10.60 2.48
N ASP A 472 2.27 -11.69 2.00
CA ASP A 472 2.99 -12.70 2.79
C ASP A 472 4.45 -12.30 3.15
N MET A 473 4.96 -11.19 2.60
CA MET A 473 6.28 -10.66 2.94
C MET A 473 6.29 -10.02 4.33
N ASN A 474 7.42 -10.16 5.03
CA ASN A 474 7.64 -9.39 6.26
C ASN A 474 7.87 -7.89 5.95
N SER A 475 7.76 -7.05 6.97
CA SER A 475 7.88 -5.59 6.83
C SER A 475 9.27 -5.14 6.38
N PHE A 476 10.33 -5.84 6.78
CA PHE A 476 11.72 -5.51 6.42
C PHE A 476 11.98 -5.75 4.93
N ASP A 477 11.68 -6.95 4.42
CA ASP A 477 11.86 -7.28 3.00
C ASP A 477 10.99 -6.39 2.11
N ARG A 478 9.75 -6.11 2.54
CA ARG A 478 8.84 -5.19 1.85
C ARG A 478 9.42 -3.79 1.76
N LYS A 479 9.94 -3.26 2.87
CA LYS A 479 10.56 -1.94 2.90
C LYS A 479 11.80 -1.90 2.00
N LYS A 480 12.67 -2.93 2.08
CA LYS A 480 13.85 -3.05 1.23
C LYS A 480 13.50 -3.03 -0.27
N ALA A 481 12.47 -3.81 -0.68
CA ALA A 481 12.00 -3.84 -2.06
C ALA A 481 11.47 -2.47 -2.53
N ILE A 482 10.68 -1.82 -1.68
CA ILE A 482 10.14 -0.48 -1.96
C ILE A 482 11.25 0.58 -2.06
N ASP A 483 12.20 0.57 -1.14
CA ASP A 483 13.30 1.53 -1.12
C ASP A 483 14.23 1.32 -2.33
N SER A 484 14.50 0.06 -2.71
CA SER A 484 15.26 -0.28 -3.92
C SER A 484 14.59 0.26 -5.19
N PHE A 485 13.26 0.17 -5.30
CA PHE A 485 12.53 0.73 -6.44
C PHE A 485 12.50 2.26 -6.43
N LYS A 486 12.48 2.89 -5.26
CA LYS A 486 12.46 4.36 -5.13
C LYS A 486 13.81 5.00 -5.42
N ASP A 487 14.89 4.28 -5.19
CA ASP A 487 16.25 4.77 -5.46
C ASP A 487 16.51 4.79 -6.98
N ARG A 488 16.62 5.98 -7.54
CA ARG A 488 16.87 6.20 -8.97
C ARG A 488 18.22 5.66 -9.44
N ASN A 489 19.17 5.43 -8.52
CA ASN A 489 20.48 4.86 -8.82
C ASN A 489 20.46 3.33 -8.80
N ASN A 490 19.41 2.72 -8.27
CA ASN A 490 19.26 1.28 -8.24
C ASN A 490 18.82 0.76 -9.62
N PRO A 491 19.36 -0.35 -10.13
CA PRO A 491 18.96 -0.94 -11.40
C PRO A 491 17.54 -1.51 -11.38
N CYS A 492 16.93 -1.70 -10.19
CA CYS A 492 15.58 -2.22 -10.03
C CYS A 492 14.54 -1.16 -10.45
N ASN A 493 14.13 -1.23 -11.71
CA ASN A 493 13.12 -0.31 -12.26
C ASN A 493 11.74 -0.96 -12.52
N ILE A 494 11.53 -2.21 -12.10
CA ILE A 494 10.25 -2.92 -12.17
C ILE A 494 9.88 -3.40 -10.78
N ILE A 495 8.73 -2.95 -10.28
CA ILE A 495 8.14 -3.44 -9.03
C ILE A 495 6.81 -4.13 -9.31
N ILE A 496 6.71 -5.40 -8.94
CA ILE A 496 5.54 -6.24 -9.17
C ILE A 496 4.81 -6.44 -7.85
N ASN A 497 3.51 -6.23 -7.84
CA ASN A 497 2.75 -6.40 -6.61
C ASN A 497 1.38 -7.05 -6.83
N PHE A 498 0.85 -7.60 -5.74
CA PHE A 498 -0.55 -7.99 -5.65
C PHE A 498 -1.18 -7.32 -4.44
N GLU A 499 -2.15 -6.42 -4.69
CA GLU A 499 -2.96 -5.64 -3.73
C GLU A 499 -2.22 -4.68 -2.79
N VAL A 500 -0.96 -4.95 -2.43
CA VAL A 500 -0.23 -4.21 -1.39
C VAL A 500 0.04 -2.74 -1.76
N LEU A 501 0.42 -2.47 -3.01
CA LEU A 501 0.80 -1.14 -3.48
C LEU A 501 -0.35 -0.36 -4.14
N THR A 502 -1.57 -0.89 -4.10
CA THR A 502 -2.77 -0.19 -4.61
C THR A 502 -3.12 1.01 -3.75
N THR A 503 -2.84 0.96 -2.45
CA THR A 503 -3.05 2.05 -1.49
C THR A 503 -1.77 2.30 -0.68
N GLY A 504 -1.57 3.53 -0.19
CA GLY A 504 -0.46 3.85 0.72
C GLY A 504 0.95 3.87 0.11
N PHE A 505 1.10 3.51 -1.15
CA PHE A 505 2.39 3.55 -1.83
C PHE A 505 2.61 4.88 -2.54
N ASP A 506 3.65 5.59 -2.14
CA ASP A 506 4.06 6.86 -2.70
C ASP A 506 5.43 6.75 -3.39
N SER A 507 5.44 6.94 -4.70
CA SER A 507 6.67 7.02 -5.49
C SER A 507 6.50 8.00 -6.63
N THR A 508 7.43 8.94 -6.73
CA THR A 508 7.44 10.00 -7.75
C THR A 508 8.17 9.61 -9.03
N ASN A 509 8.85 8.46 -9.04
CA ASN A 509 9.63 8.00 -10.18
C ASN A 509 8.84 7.15 -11.19
N ILE A 510 7.59 6.77 -10.91
CA ILE A 510 6.79 5.90 -11.77
C ILE A 510 6.54 6.58 -13.12
N GLN A 511 6.91 5.87 -14.21
CA GLN A 511 6.69 6.29 -15.59
C GLN A 511 5.79 5.32 -16.37
N CYS A 512 5.54 4.13 -15.81
CA CYS A 512 4.62 3.16 -16.38
C CYS A 512 3.79 2.49 -15.29
N VAL A 513 2.49 2.46 -15.49
CA VAL A 513 1.53 1.64 -14.73
C VAL A 513 1.13 0.48 -15.63
N PHE A 514 1.47 -0.74 -15.22
CA PHE A 514 1.19 -1.95 -15.97
C PHE A 514 0.12 -2.77 -15.24
N ILE A 515 -1.10 -2.77 -15.76
CA ILE A 515 -2.24 -3.45 -15.16
C ILE A 515 -2.38 -4.82 -15.82
N THR A 516 -2.01 -5.86 -15.08
CA THR A 516 -2.23 -7.25 -15.51
C THR A 516 -3.37 -7.91 -14.75
N ARG A 517 -3.93 -7.25 -13.74
CA ARG A 517 -5.09 -7.72 -13.00
C ARG A 517 -6.36 -7.15 -13.61
N PRO A 518 -7.21 -7.99 -14.24
CA PRO A 518 -8.54 -7.54 -14.63
C PRO A 518 -9.34 -7.16 -13.37
N THR A 519 -10.16 -6.11 -13.47
CA THR A 519 -11.03 -5.68 -12.38
C THR A 519 -12.31 -5.07 -12.94
N LYS A 520 -13.43 -5.30 -12.25
CA LYS A 520 -14.71 -4.63 -12.45
C LYS A 520 -14.87 -3.46 -11.47
N SER A 521 -13.98 -3.36 -10.49
CA SER A 521 -14.02 -2.32 -9.47
C SER A 521 -13.36 -1.04 -9.98
N ILE A 522 -14.18 -0.02 -10.24
CA ILE A 522 -13.72 1.32 -10.61
C ILE A 522 -12.78 1.90 -9.55
N VAL A 523 -13.08 1.65 -8.28
CA VAL A 523 -12.26 2.10 -7.15
C VAL A 523 -10.87 1.50 -7.23
N LEU A 524 -10.76 0.17 -7.41
CA LEU A 524 -9.48 -0.51 -7.51
C LEU A 524 -8.69 -0.05 -8.73
N TYR A 525 -9.36 0.09 -9.87
CA TYR A 525 -8.75 0.59 -11.10
C TYR A 525 -8.19 2.01 -10.93
N SER A 526 -8.99 2.94 -10.32
CA SER A 526 -8.53 4.29 -9.98
C SER A 526 -7.32 4.31 -9.07
N GLN A 527 -7.29 3.43 -8.09
CA GLN A 527 -6.18 3.33 -7.16
C GLN A 527 -4.90 2.87 -7.86
N MET A 528 -5.00 1.90 -8.77
CA MET A 528 -3.88 1.45 -9.60
C MET A 528 -3.37 2.56 -10.52
N LEU A 529 -4.26 3.22 -11.26
CA LEU A 529 -3.93 4.37 -12.11
C LEU A 529 -3.29 5.51 -11.31
N GLY A 530 -3.82 5.78 -10.14
CA GLY A 530 -3.37 6.85 -9.26
C GLY A 530 -1.89 6.78 -8.88
N ARG A 531 -1.26 5.61 -9.03
CA ARG A 531 0.19 5.46 -8.77
C ARG A 531 1.04 6.19 -9.80
N GLY A 532 0.57 6.29 -11.05
CA GLY A 532 1.26 7.00 -12.13
C GLY A 532 0.79 8.43 -12.39
N LEU A 533 -0.25 8.90 -11.69
CA LEU A 533 -0.88 10.18 -12.00
C LEU A 533 -0.15 11.43 -11.46
N ARG A 534 0.98 11.29 -10.80
CA ARG A 534 1.70 12.46 -10.26
C ARG A 534 2.39 13.25 -11.33
N GLY A 535 1.99 14.50 -11.47
CA GLY A 535 2.63 15.45 -12.39
C GLY A 535 3.88 16.12 -11.80
N PRO A 536 4.60 16.91 -12.62
CA PRO A 536 5.85 17.58 -12.23
C PRO A 536 5.75 18.44 -10.97
N LEU A 537 4.66 19.18 -10.77
CA LEU A 537 4.44 20.00 -9.58
C LEU A 537 4.28 19.17 -8.29
N MET A 538 3.97 17.89 -8.42
CA MET A 538 3.87 16.94 -7.31
C MET A 538 5.11 16.02 -7.22
N GLY A 539 6.20 16.40 -7.91
CA GLY A 539 7.47 15.66 -7.93
C GLY A 539 7.50 14.45 -8.87
N GLY A 540 6.43 14.23 -9.65
CA GLY A 540 6.33 13.12 -10.61
C GLY A 540 6.73 13.50 -12.04
N GLN A 541 6.10 12.88 -13.03
CA GLN A 541 6.45 12.98 -14.44
C GLN A 541 5.38 13.73 -15.23
N GLU A 542 5.75 14.33 -16.38
CA GLU A 542 4.78 15.00 -17.26
C GLU A 542 3.85 13.99 -17.93
N GLU A 543 4.39 12.83 -18.30
CA GLU A 543 3.65 11.74 -18.94
C GLU A 543 3.90 10.43 -18.21
N CYS A 544 2.88 9.59 -18.16
CA CYS A 544 2.95 8.23 -17.63
C CYS A 544 2.28 7.27 -18.64
N LEU A 545 2.95 6.17 -18.94
CA LEU A 545 2.40 5.13 -19.79
C LEU A 545 1.47 4.23 -18.96
N LEU A 546 0.28 3.97 -19.46
CA LEU A 546 -0.63 2.98 -18.94
C LEU A 546 -0.67 1.79 -19.90
N ILE A 547 -0.17 0.65 -19.48
CA ILE A 547 -0.34 -0.60 -20.22
C ILE A 547 -1.42 -1.42 -19.53
N ASP A 548 -2.48 -1.71 -20.28
CA ASP A 548 -3.62 -2.48 -19.81
C ASP A 548 -3.79 -3.74 -20.66
N VAL A 549 -3.89 -4.90 -19.99
CA VAL A 549 -4.06 -6.17 -20.70
C VAL A 549 -5.52 -6.31 -21.12
N LYS A 550 -5.74 -6.45 -22.44
CA LYS A 550 -7.08 -6.55 -23.00
C LYS A 550 -7.65 -7.97 -22.86
N ASP A 551 -8.29 -8.21 -21.73
CA ASP A 551 -8.97 -9.47 -21.43
C ASP A 551 -10.38 -9.46 -22.09
N ASN A 552 -10.45 -9.56 -23.44
CA ASN A 552 -11.68 -9.51 -24.23
C ASN A 552 -12.49 -10.82 -24.09
N LEU A 553 -13.25 -10.93 -23.03
CA LEU A 553 -14.42 -11.81 -23.09
C LEU A 553 -15.57 -10.99 -23.72
N GLU A 554 -16.29 -11.53 -24.69
CA GLU A 554 -17.34 -10.85 -25.46
C GLU A 554 -18.45 -10.19 -24.59
N SER A 555 -18.50 -10.55 -23.31
CA SER A 555 -19.41 -10.02 -22.30
C SER A 555 -18.80 -8.91 -21.40
N PHE A 556 -17.52 -8.58 -21.56
CA PHE A 556 -16.86 -7.52 -20.81
C PHE A 556 -16.95 -6.19 -21.57
N ASP A 557 -17.79 -5.31 -21.10
CA ASP A 557 -17.86 -3.92 -21.55
C ASP A 557 -16.66 -3.15 -20.98
N ASN A 558 -15.45 -3.45 -21.50
CA ASN A 558 -14.20 -2.83 -21.08
C ASN A 558 -14.16 -1.32 -21.36
N GLU A 559 -14.99 -0.82 -22.29
CA GLU A 559 -15.17 0.61 -22.52
C GLU A 559 -15.77 1.31 -21.29
N LYS A 560 -16.64 0.64 -20.53
CA LYS A 560 -17.24 1.26 -19.35
C LYS A 560 -16.25 1.52 -18.22
N ALA A 561 -15.24 0.69 -17.99
CA ALA A 561 -14.26 0.98 -16.94
C ALA A 561 -13.43 2.24 -17.27
N PHE A 562 -13.14 2.48 -18.54
CA PHE A 562 -12.43 3.68 -19.03
C PHE A 562 -13.35 4.87 -19.22
N SER A 563 -14.48 4.70 -19.88
CA SER A 563 -15.48 5.76 -20.09
C SER A 563 -16.22 6.15 -18.81
N TYR A 564 -16.29 5.25 -17.83
CA TYR A 564 -16.86 5.57 -16.52
C TYR A 564 -15.99 6.55 -15.74
N PHE A 565 -14.67 6.45 -15.85
CA PHE A 565 -13.76 7.48 -15.37
C PHE A 565 -13.99 8.80 -16.10
N ASP A 566 -14.11 8.77 -17.42
CA ASP A 566 -14.38 9.96 -18.21
C ASP A 566 -15.73 10.59 -17.80
N SER A 567 -16.76 9.81 -17.53
CA SER A 567 -18.07 10.31 -17.09
C SER A 567 -18.09 10.84 -15.66
N TYR A 568 -17.32 10.25 -14.73
CA TYR A 568 -17.15 10.78 -13.36
C TYR A 568 -16.33 12.06 -13.36
N TRP A 569 -15.44 12.22 -14.31
CA TRP A 569 -14.57 13.35 -14.43
C TRP A 569 -15.09 14.42 -15.41
N ASN A 570 -16.23 14.17 -16.07
CA ASN A 570 -16.89 15.05 -17.03
C ASN A 570 -18.13 15.75 -16.49
N LYS A 571 -18.39 15.68 -15.20
CA LYS A 571 -19.55 16.36 -14.57
C LYS A 571 -19.18 17.62 -13.85
#